data_74c7fd4d03260668d8daaf9a4c6796d0
#
_entry.id   74c7fd4d03260668d8daaf9a4c6796d0
#
_cell.length_a   1.000
_cell.length_b   1.000
_cell.length_c   1.000
_cell.angle_alpha   90.00
_cell.angle_beta   90.00
_cell.angle_gamma   90.00
#
_symmetry.space_group_name_H-M   'P 1'
#
loop_
_entity.id
_entity.type
_entity.pdbx_description
1 polymer ?
#
loop_
_entity_poly.entity_id
_entity_poly.type
_entity_poly.pdbx_seq_one_letter_code
_entity_poly.pdbx_strand_id
1 'polypeptide(L)'
;FHPDPKNGLSTDQVLTRQAQLQCNFKGKQYSKSVGKIICSNLFTFFNLLCVICLAALLFVNSQAQTKDEKVGIFNFTFVVIYAANLGIGIIQEIKAKKTIEKLSILNEPIAHVIRNGQNVDIPVTDIVLDDVVKFSTGNQITIDGTLLSGFLEVNESMLTGESVPVKKKVGDKILAGSFVVSGSASVIADKVGESRYIQTLSARAKK
;
A
#
# COMPACT_ATOMS: atom_id res chain seq x y z
N PHE A 1 -0.71 27.65 -5.09
CA PHE A 1 -0.25 28.62 -4.08
C PHE A 1 1.26 28.80 -4.19
N HIS A 2 1.79 29.91 -3.69
CA HIS A 2 3.23 30.14 -3.56
C HIS A 2 3.52 30.37 -2.07
N PRO A 3 3.67 29.30 -1.29
CA PRO A 3 3.89 29.42 0.14
C PRO A 3 5.26 30.04 0.43
N ASP A 4 5.32 30.90 1.45
CA ASP A 4 6.59 31.39 1.99
C ASP A 4 7.35 30.18 2.61
N PRO A 5 8.64 29.99 2.29
CA PRO A 5 9.46 28.92 2.86
C PRO A 5 9.50 28.89 4.40
N LYS A 6 9.23 30.02 5.06
CA LYS A 6 9.23 30.11 6.53
C LYS A 6 7.86 29.83 7.14
N ASN A 7 6.78 30.23 6.48
CA ASN A 7 5.43 30.12 7.02
C ASN A 7 4.67 28.88 6.52
N GLY A 8 5.03 28.36 5.34
CA GLY A 8 4.33 27.25 4.71
C GLY A 8 2.89 27.59 4.34
N LEU A 9 2.04 26.57 4.21
CA LEU A 9 0.61 26.72 3.93
C LEU A 9 -0.17 27.07 5.20
N SER A 10 -1.24 27.86 5.03
CA SER A 10 -2.25 28.06 6.08
C SER A 10 -3.21 26.87 6.16
N THR A 11 -3.90 26.72 7.30
CA THR A 11 -4.90 25.64 7.50
C THR A 11 -5.97 25.65 6.41
N ASP A 12 -6.48 26.81 6.01
CA ASP A 12 -7.51 26.95 4.97
C ASP A 12 -7.00 26.51 3.59
N GLN A 13 -5.73 26.82 3.29
CA GLN A 13 -5.08 26.39 2.05
C GLN A 13 -4.91 24.87 2.01
N VAL A 14 -4.51 24.27 3.14
CA VAL A 14 -4.41 22.80 3.27
C VAL A 14 -5.76 22.14 3.03
N LEU A 15 -6.83 22.63 3.69
CA LEU A 15 -8.20 22.09 3.50
C LEU A 15 -8.65 22.22 2.03
N THR A 16 -8.32 23.34 1.39
CA THR A 16 -8.64 23.54 -0.04
C THR A 16 -7.93 22.51 -0.92
N ARG A 17 -6.64 22.23 -0.68
CA ARG A 17 -5.87 21.19 -1.42
C ARG A 17 -6.40 19.78 -1.15
N GLN A 18 -6.80 19.51 0.09
CA GLN A 18 -7.43 18.23 0.45
C GLN A 18 -8.77 18.03 -0.25
N ALA A 19 -9.62 19.06 -0.30
CA ALA A 19 -10.89 19.02 -1.02
C ALA A 19 -10.71 18.80 -2.53
N GLN A 20 -9.61 19.28 -3.11
CA GLN A 20 -9.23 19.07 -4.50
C GLN A 20 -8.55 17.73 -4.76
N LEU A 21 -8.46 16.83 -3.76
CA LEU A 21 -7.76 15.54 -3.82
C LEU A 21 -6.27 15.66 -4.21
N GLN A 22 -5.65 16.81 -3.94
CA GLN A 22 -4.23 17.08 -4.22
C GLN A 22 -3.36 16.69 -3.01
N CYS A 23 -3.53 15.46 -2.53
CA CYS A 23 -2.81 14.88 -1.40
C CYS A 23 -1.91 13.73 -1.86
N ASN A 24 -0.96 13.40 -1.01
CA ASN A 24 -0.04 12.29 -1.25
C ASN A 24 -0.66 10.97 -0.79
N PHE A 25 -1.78 10.57 -1.39
CA PHE A 25 -2.49 9.37 -1.00
C PHE A 25 -1.60 8.12 -0.91
N LYS A 26 -1.92 7.22 0.02
CA LYS A 26 -1.42 5.84 -0.02
C LYS A 26 -1.74 5.25 -1.39
N GLY A 27 -0.73 4.84 -2.13
CA GLY A 27 -0.92 3.97 -3.29
C GLY A 27 -1.79 2.81 -2.85
N LYS A 28 -2.72 2.35 -3.71
CA LYS A 28 -3.63 1.25 -3.41
C LYS A 28 -2.87 0.13 -2.71
N GLN A 29 -3.08 -0.04 -1.40
CA GLN A 29 -2.61 -1.24 -0.72
C GLN A 29 -3.30 -2.41 -1.40
N TYR A 30 -2.52 -3.27 -2.05
CA TYR A 30 -3.01 -4.50 -2.68
C TYR A 30 -3.38 -5.55 -1.62
N SER A 31 -4.20 -5.15 -0.66
CA SER A 31 -4.79 -6.07 0.31
C SER A 31 -6.02 -6.68 -0.35
N LYS A 32 -6.02 -8.01 -0.54
CA LYS A 32 -7.19 -8.73 -1.06
C LYS A 32 -8.42 -8.38 -0.21
N SER A 33 -9.56 -8.09 -0.81
CA SER A 33 -10.80 -7.95 -0.05
C SER A 33 -11.17 -9.28 0.61
N VAL A 34 -11.91 -9.25 1.73
CA VAL A 34 -12.36 -10.47 2.44
C VAL A 34 -13.14 -11.39 1.50
N GLY A 35 -14.00 -10.81 0.64
CA GLY A 35 -14.71 -11.59 -0.35
C GLY A 35 -13.79 -12.30 -1.35
N LYS A 36 -12.72 -11.62 -1.80
CA LYS A 36 -11.71 -12.24 -2.69
C LYS A 36 -10.93 -13.36 -1.99
N ILE A 37 -10.67 -13.22 -0.69
CA ILE A 37 -10.04 -14.28 0.13
C ILE A 37 -10.95 -15.50 0.16
N ILE A 38 -12.22 -15.33 0.49
CA ILE A 38 -13.20 -16.41 0.55
C ILE A 38 -13.31 -17.11 -0.82
N CYS A 39 -13.51 -16.35 -1.90
CA CYS A 39 -13.60 -16.91 -3.24
C CYS A 39 -12.32 -17.65 -3.65
N SER A 40 -11.14 -17.09 -3.39
CA SER A 40 -9.87 -17.74 -3.77
C SER A 40 -9.62 -19.03 -3.00
N ASN A 41 -10.08 -19.14 -1.75
CA ASN A 41 -10.02 -20.36 -0.97
C ASN A 41 -11.07 -21.39 -1.38
N LEU A 42 -12.26 -20.93 -1.80
CA LEU A 42 -13.34 -21.83 -2.20
C LEU A 42 -13.09 -22.45 -3.57
N PHE A 43 -12.64 -21.67 -4.55
CA PHE A 43 -12.42 -22.10 -5.93
C PHE A 43 -10.97 -22.52 -6.19
N THR A 44 -10.48 -23.51 -5.44
CA THR A 44 -9.22 -24.20 -5.73
C THR A 44 -9.47 -25.48 -6.50
N PHE A 45 -8.46 -25.94 -7.27
CA PHE A 45 -8.56 -27.21 -7.99
C PHE A 45 -8.90 -28.38 -7.04
N PHE A 46 -8.27 -28.42 -5.87
CA PHE A 46 -8.52 -29.45 -4.87
C PHE A 46 -9.97 -29.41 -4.36
N ASN A 47 -10.51 -28.22 -4.12
CA ASN A 47 -11.88 -28.08 -3.65
C ASN A 47 -12.90 -28.50 -4.72
N LEU A 48 -12.62 -28.21 -5.98
CA LEU A 48 -13.43 -28.67 -7.11
C LEU A 48 -13.44 -30.21 -7.17
N LEU A 49 -12.28 -30.84 -6.99
CA LEU A 49 -12.18 -32.29 -6.94
C LEU A 49 -13.02 -32.89 -5.79
N CYS A 50 -12.95 -32.30 -4.58
CA CYS A 50 -13.75 -32.73 -3.43
C CYS A 50 -15.24 -32.61 -3.69
N VAL A 51 -15.69 -31.54 -4.36
CA VAL A 51 -17.10 -31.37 -4.74
C VAL A 51 -17.53 -32.44 -5.74
N ILE A 52 -16.71 -32.76 -6.73
CA ILE A 52 -16.99 -33.83 -7.70
C ILE A 52 -17.09 -35.20 -6.98
N CYS A 53 -16.14 -35.50 -6.08
CA CYS A 53 -16.19 -36.74 -5.29
C CYS A 53 -17.44 -36.85 -4.42
N LEU A 54 -17.85 -35.72 -3.78
CA LEU A 54 -19.08 -35.67 -2.99
C LEU A 54 -20.32 -35.92 -3.88
N ALA A 55 -20.38 -35.26 -5.03
CA ALA A 55 -21.47 -35.44 -5.99
C ALA A 55 -21.56 -36.90 -6.46
N ALA A 56 -20.41 -37.54 -6.76
CA ALA A 56 -20.36 -38.94 -7.14
C ALA A 56 -20.87 -39.88 -6.01
N LEU A 57 -20.45 -39.64 -4.76
CA LEU A 57 -20.92 -40.39 -3.59
C LEU A 57 -22.45 -40.24 -3.39
N LEU A 58 -22.96 -39.02 -3.51
CA LEU A 58 -24.40 -38.75 -3.41
C LEU A 58 -25.17 -39.45 -4.53
N PHE A 59 -24.63 -39.45 -5.76
CA PHE A 59 -25.23 -40.11 -6.91
C PHE A 59 -25.30 -41.64 -6.68
N VAL A 60 -24.21 -42.29 -6.29
CA VAL A 60 -24.17 -43.72 -5.98
C VAL A 60 -25.16 -44.05 -4.87
N ASN A 61 -25.19 -43.23 -3.80
CA ASN A 61 -26.12 -43.45 -2.68
C ASN A 61 -27.61 -43.26 -3.08
N SER A 62 -27.90 -42.42 -4.10
CA SER A 62 -29.26 -42.25 -4.61
C SER A 62 -29.76 -43.43 -5.44
N GLN A 63 -28.85 -44.20 -6.04
CA GLN A 63 -29.16 -45.39 -6.84
C GLN A 63 -29.27 -46.66 -6.02
N ALA A 64 -28.81 -46.67 -4.76
CA ALA A 64 -28.84 -47.82 -3.88
C ALA A 64 -30.28 -48.19 -3.52
N GLN A 65 -30.70 -49.42 -3.83
CA GLN A 65 -32.04 -49.94 -3.58
C GLN A 65 -32.18 -50.60 -2.21
N THR A 66 -31.07 -51.11 -1.68
CA THR A 66 -31.03 -51.78 -0.38
C THR A 66 -30.16 -51.01 0.62
N LYS A 67 -30.36 -51.28 1.95
CA LYS A 67 -29.53 -50.65 3.00
C LYS A 67 -28.07 -51.05 2.91
N ASP A 68 -27.78 -52.23 2.44
CA ASP A 68 -26.41 -52.76 2.33
C ASP A 68 -25.64 -52.15 1.15
N GLU A 69 -26.35 -51.65 0.14
CA GLU A 69 -25.74 -50.93 -1.00
C GLU A 69 -25.45 -49.45 -0.71
N LYS A 70 -26.05 -48.91 0.36
CA LYS A 70 -25.85 -47.47 0.71
C LYS A 70 -24.43 -47.24 1.22
N VAL A 71 -23.85 -46.17 0.72
CA VAL A 71 -22.55 -45.69 1.21
C VAL A 71 -22.66 -45.37 2.70
N GLY A 72 -21.87 -46.03 3.54
CA GLY A 72 -21.89 -45.81 4.99
C GLY A 72 -21.54 -44.40 5.38
N ILE A 73 -22.13 -43.93 6.50
CA ILE A 73 -21.94 -42.56 7.01
C ILE A 73 -20.47 -42.17 7.20
N PHE A 74 -19.60 -43.16 7.49
CA PHE A 74 -18.16 -42.95 7.64
C PHE A 74 -17.49 -42.44 6.35
N ASN A 75 -18.03 -42.74 5.17
CA ASN A 75 -17.51 -42.25 3.89
C ASN A 75 -17.73 -40.74 3.70
N PHE A 76 -18.62 -40.11 4.48
CA PHE A 76 -18.84 -38.69 4.49
C PHE A 76 -17.94 -37.92 5.49
N THR A 77 -17.13 -38.63 6.29
CA THR A 77 -16.22 -38.01 7.27
C THR A 77 -15.24 -37.05 6.60
N PHE A 78 -14.82 -37.35 5.35
CA PHE A 78 -13.95 -36.45 4.61
C PHE A 78 -14.57 -35.09 4.39
N VAL A 79 -15.90 -34.97 4.27
CA VAL A 79 -16.60 -33.69 4.08
C VAL A 79 -16.44 -32.80 5.30
N VAL A 80 -16.51 -33.40 6.50
CA VAL A 80 -16.33 -32.69 7.76
C VAL A 80 -14.89 -32.18 7.88
N ILE A 81 -13.92 -33.05 7.57
CA ILE A 81 -12.50 -32.68 7.59
C ILE A 81 -12.22 -31.57 6.55
N TYR A 82 -12.79 -31.69 5.35
CA TYR A 82 -12.68 -30.70 4.29
C TYR A 82 -13.26 -29.34 4.72
N ALA A 83 -14.48 -29.34 5.26
CA ALA A 83 -15.12 -28.11 5.73
C ALA A 83 -14.34 -27.43 6.86
N ALA A 84 -13.80 -28.23 7.80
CA ALA A 84 -12.94 -27.72 8.85
C ALA A 84 -11.66 -27.09 8.31
N ASN A 85 -10.96 -27.76 7.40
CA ASN A 85 -9.74 -27.23 6.77
C ASN A 85 -9.99 -25.95 5.99
N LEU A 86 -11.09 -25.88 5.22
CA LEU A 86 -11.50 -24.68 4.48
C LEU A 86 -11.78 -23.52 5.45
N GLY A 87 -12.53 -23.76 6.52
CA GLY A 87 -12.83 -22.76 7.54
C GLY A 87 -11.58 -22.23 8.24
N ILE A 88 -10.68 -23.14 8.66
CA ILE A 88 -9.40 -22.77 9.28
C ILE A 88 -8.57 -21.93 8.33
N GLY A 89 -8.44 -22.32 7.06
CA GLY A 89 -7.68 -21.59 6.04
C GLY A 89 -8.19 -20.16 5.85
N ILE A 90 -9.50 -19.98 5.71
CA ILE A 90 -10.13 -18.67 5.56
C ILE A 90 -9.88 -17.80 6.82
N ILE A 91 -10.06 -18.34 8.01
CA ILE A 91 -9.86 -17.65 9.27
C ILE A 91 -8.40 -17.20 9.41
N GLN A 92 -7.45 -18.08 9.09
CA GLN A 92 -6.01 -17.77 9.14
C GLN A 92 -5.64 -16.65 8.17
N GLU A 93 -6.12 -16.68 6.91
CA GLU A 93 -5.83 -15.65 5.92
C GLU A 93 -6.44 -14.29 6.30
N ILE A 94 -7.68 -14.28 6.84
CA ILE A 94 -8.30 -13.05 7.36
C ILE A 94 -7.54 -12.50 8.56
N LYS A 95 -7.10 -13.37 9.48
CA LYS A 95 -6.31 -12.95 10.65
C LYS A 95 -4.95 -12.38 10.23
N ALA A 96 -4.27 -13.04 9.30
CA ALA A 96 -3.00 -12.57 8.74
C ALA A 96 -3.18 -11.19 8.07
N LYS A 97 -4.22 -11.02 7.25
CA LYS A 97 -4.56 -9.72 6.63
C LYS A 97 -4.72 -8.63 7.68
N LYS A 98 -5.55 -8.85 8.72
CA LYS A 98 -5.77 -7.85 9.79
C LYS A 98 -4.48 -7.50 10.53
N THR A 99 -3.59 -8.49 10.75
CA THR A 99 -2.30 -8.25 11.40
C THR A 99 -1.40 -7.36 10.53
N ILE A 100 -1.31 -7.64 9.22
CA ILE A 100 -0.53 -6.83 8.28
C ILE A 100 -1.08 -5.41 8.20
N GLU A 101 -2.40 -5.24 8.16
CA GLU A 101 -3.04 -3.92 8.15
C GLU A 101 -2.73 -3.12 9.41
N LYS A 102 -2.76 -3.74 10.60
CA LYS A 102 -2.37 -3.09 11.87
C LYS A 102 -0.90 -2.67 11.86
N LEU A 103 0.01 -3.53 11.42
CA LEU A 103 1.44 -3.22 11.33
C LEU A 103 1.72 -2.09 10.33
N SER A 104 0.98 -2.05 9.23
CA SER A 104 1.09 -0.99 8.22
C SER A 104 0.69 0.39 8.76
N ILE A 105 -0.29 0.46 9.67
CA ILE A 105 -0.69 1.72 10.32
C ILE A 105 0.38 2.18 11.31
N LEU A 106 0.95 1.25 12.08
CA LEU A 106 1.98 1.57 13.09
C LEU A 106 3.30 2.04 12.46
N ASN A 107 3.60 1.61 11.24
CA ASN A 107 4.82 1.96 10.51
C ASN A 107 4.57 3.01 9.41
N GLU A 108 3.53 3.84 9.55
CA GLU A 108 3.29 4.90 8.58
C GLU A 108 4.41 5.94 8.68
N PRO A 109 5.14 6.20 7.59
CA PRO A 109 6.23 7.17 7.61
C PRO A 109 5.67 8.58 7.89
N ILE A 110 6.39 9.32 8.75
CA ILE A 110 6.05 10.69 9.15
C ILE A 110 6.86 11.65 8.27
N ALA A 111 6.22 12.75 7.87
CA ALA A 111 6.84 13.87 7.21
C ALA A 111 6.83 15.10 8.11
N HIS A 112 7.94 15.82 8.11
CA HIS A 112 8.08 17.09 8.82
C HIS A 112 7.72 18.23 7.86
N VAL A 113 6.63 18.93 8.12
CA VAL A 113 6.17 20.04 7.24
C VAL A 113 6.12 21.35 7.99
N ILE A 114 6.20 22.46 7.26
CA ILE A 114 5.98 23.80 7.81
C ILE A 114 4.57 24.23 7.42
N ARG A 115 3.71 24.44 8.42
CA ARG A 115 2.35 24.98 8.25
C ARG A 115 2.08 26.05 9.31
N ASN A 116 1.49 27.15 8.92
CA ASN A 116 1.22 28.30 9.83
C ASN A 116 2.49 28.79 10.58
N GLY A 117 3.66 28.74 9.96
CA GLY A 117 4.94 29.10 10.57
C GLY A 117 5.47 28.12 11.60
N GLN A 118 4.85 26.96 11.78
CA GLN A 118 5.26 25.94 12.74
C GLN A 118 5.69 24.66 12.04
N ASN A 119 6.65 23.95 12.65
CA ASN A 119 6.98 22.59 12.21
C ASN A 119 5.93 21.63 12.75
N VAL A 120 5.31 20.86 11.89
CA VAL A 120 4.27 19.90 12.21
C VAL A 120 4.64 18.53 11.64
N ASP A 121 4.48 17.50 12.43
CA ASP A 121 4.66 16.12 12.04
C ASP A 121 3.35 15.55 11.54
N ILE A 122 3.32 15.11 10.30
CA ILE A 122 2.12 14.54 9.67
C ILE A 122 2.45 13.21 8.99
N PRO A 123 1.46 12.32 8.83
CA PRO A 123 1.61 11.17 7.95
C PRO A 123 1.99 11.62 6.52
N VAL A 124 2.87 10.87 5.86
CA VAL A 124 3.27 11.17 4.46
C VAL A 124 2.07 11.25 3.53
N THR A 125 0.99 10.53 3.85
CA THR A 125 -0.27 10.54 3.09
C THR A 125 -1.01 11.87 3.13
N ASP A 126 -0.77 12.68 4.17
CA ASP A 126 -1.45 13.95 4.44
C ASP A 126 -0.69 15.17 3.87
N ILE A 127 0.45 14.92 3.22
CA ILE A 127 1.15 15.96 2.47
C ILE A 127 0.26 16.38 1.30
N VAL A 128 0.09 17.70 1.14
CA VAL A 128 -0.68 18.27 0.03
C VAL A 128 0.25 19.00 -0.97
N LEU A 129 -0.27 19.27 -2.15
CA LEU A 129 0.43 20.08 -3.15
C LEU A 129 0.77 21.45 -2.56
N ASP A 130 1.94 21.97 -2.85
CA ASP A 130 2.53 23.21 -2.33
C ASP A 130 2.95 23.16 -0.84
N ASP A 131 2.86 22.03 -0.14
CA ASP A 131 3.43 21.93 1.20
C ASP A 131 4.94 22.16 1.21
N VAL A 132 5.43 22.78 2.27
CA VAL A 132 6.87 22.91 2.52
C VAL A 132 7.32 21.79 3.43
N VAL A 133 8.02 20.82 2.87
CA VAL A 133 8.49 19.62 3.57
C VAL A 133 9.97 19.76 3.90
N LYS A 134 10.34 19.41 5.13
CA LYS A 134 11.73 19.34 5.57
C LYS A 134 12.30 17.95 5.39
N PHE A 135 13.43 17.86 4.76
CA PHE A 135 14.22 16.63 4.63
C PHE A 135 15.57 16.80 5.30
N SER A 136 16.04 15.75 5.94
CA SER A 136 17.36 15.66 6.57
C SER A 136 18.00 14.31 6.27
N THR A 137 19.26 14.18 6.58
CA THR A 137 20.05 12.93 6.43
C THR A 137 19.26 11.73 6.96
N GLY A 138 19.19 10.65 6.15
CA GLY A 138 18.47 9.42 6.47
C GLY A 138 16.99 9.43 6.08
N ASN A 139 16.41 10.55 5.67
CA ASN A 139 15.03 10.59 5.20
C ASN A 139 14.90 10.05 3.76
N GLN A 140 13.82 9.34 3.52
CA GLN A 140 13.38 9.05 2.17
C GLN A 140 12.55 10.22 1.64
N ILE A 141 12.82 10.66 0.40
CA ILE A 141 12.07 11.69 -0.27
C ILE A 141 10.75 11.11 -0.75
N THR A 142 9.65 11.70 -0.28
CA THR A 142 8.29 11.14 -0.44
C THR A 142 7.43 11.90 -1.45
N ILE A 143 7.94 13.02 -1.96
CA ILE A 143 7.28 13.91 -2.91
C ILE A 143 8.25 14.28 -4.04
N ASP A 144 7.73 14.67 -5.21
CA ASP A 144 8.54 15.41 -6.18
C ASP A 144 8.43 16.89 -5.86
N GLY A 145 9.56 17.57 -5.80
CA GLY A 145 9.56 18.97 -5.39
C GLY A 145 10.78 19.75 -5.82
N THR A 146 10.76 21.02 -5.48
CA THR A 146 11.85 21.97 -5.73
C THR A 146 12.45 22.44 -4.40
N LEU A 147 13.78 22.45 -4.30
CA LEU A 147 14.51 22.83 -3.10
C LEU A 147 14.44 24.33 -2.90
N LEU A 148 13.86 24.77 -1.78
CA LEU A 148 13.67 26.18 -1.43
C LEU A 148 14.82 26.77 -0.62
N SER A 149 15.39 25.96 0.30
CA SER A 149 16.48 26.41 1.19
C SER A 149 17.31 25.22 1.65
N GLY A 150 18.60 25.47 1.94
CA GLY A 150 19.53 24.44 2.37
C GLY A 150 20.24 23.74 1.20
N PHE A 151 20.73 22.53 1.45
CA PHE A 151 21.32 21.64 0.45
C PHE A 151 21.06 20.18 0.82
N LEU A 152 21.00 19.33 -0.18
CA LEU A 152 20.89 17.89 -0.01
C LEU A 152 21.90 17.18 -0.90
N GLU A 153 22.42 16.08 -0.40
CA GLU A 153 23.11 15.08 -1.21
C GLU A 153 22.19 13.85 -1.25
N VAL A 154 21.68 13.51 -2.42
CA VAL A 154 20.63 12.50 -2.58
C VAL A 154 21.13 11.32 -3.40
N ASN A 155 20.77 10.12 -2.98
CA ASN A 155 20.97 8.90 -3.75
C ASN A 155 19.71 8.63 -4.56
N GLU A 156 19.82 8.70 -5.88
CA GLU A 156 18.74 8.49 -6.84
C GLU A 156 18.78 7.10 -7.50
N SER A 157 19.53 6.15 -6.94
CA SER A 157 19.77 4.82 -7.54
C SER A 157 18.48 4.02 -7.81
N MET A 158 17.47 4.19 -6.97
CA MET A 158 16.15 3.56 -7.18
C MET A 158 15.42 4.07 -8.44
N LEU A 159 15.81 5.24 -8.95
CA LEU A 159 15.16 5.89 -10.10
C LEU A 159 16.01 5.79 -11.37
N THR A 160 17.33 5.98 -11.22
CA THR A 160 18.27 6.07 -12.33
C THR A 160 19.15 4.84 -12.50
N GLY A 161 19.28 4.02 -11.45
CA GLY A 161 20.24 2.91 -11.38
C GLY A 161 21.66 3.33 -10.99
N GLU A 162 21.94 4.63 -10.89
CA GLU A 162 23.26 5.14 -10.54
C GLU A 162 23.39 5.33 -9.02
N SER A 163 24.41 4.72 -8.42
CA SER A 163 24.60 4.75 -6.95
C SER A 163 25.37 5.97 -6.45
N VAL A 164 25.91 6.81 -7.34
CA VAL A 164 26.67 8.01 -6.96
C VAL A 164 25.69 9.07 -6.44
N PRO A 165 25.87 9.58 -5.21
CA PRO A 165 25.02 10.63 -4.69
C PRO A 165 25.16 11.94 -5.48
N VAL A 166 24.02 12.60 -5.71
CA VAL A 166 23.91 13.86 -6.46
C VAL A 166 23.69 15.01 -5.48
N LYS A 167 24.51 16.06 -5.60
CA LYS A 167 24.34 17.29 -4.80
C LYS A 167 23.23 18.15 -5.40
N LYS A 168 22.25 18.50 -4.57
CA LYS A 168 21.12 19.38 -4.91
C LYS A 168 21.23 20.67 -4.10
N LYS A 169 21.03 21.77 -4.77
CA LYS A 169 21.04 23.15 -4.22
C LYS A 169 19.70 23.83 -4.46
N VAL A 170 19.53 25.00 -3.90
CA VAL A 170 18.31 25.81 -4.06
C VAL A 170 17.96 25.98 -5.54
N GLY A 171 16.69 25.69 -5.88
CA GLY A 171 16.15 25.67 -7.24
C GLY A 171 16.23 24.33 -7.95
N ASP A 172 17.01 23.35 -7.44
CA ASP A 172 17.08 22.03 -8.05
C ASP A 172 15.85 21.19 -7.71
N LYS A 173 15.48 20.31 -8.64
CA LYS A 173 14.40 19.36 -8.45
C LYS A 173 14.88 18.11 -7.73
N ILE A 174 14.03 17.64 -6.82
CA ILE A 174 14.18 16.34 -6.15
C ILE A 174 13.00 15.44 -6.49
N LEU A 175 13.24 14.14 -6.48
CA LEU A 175 12.27 13.15 -6.93
C LEU A 175 11.93 12.17 -5.79
N ALA A 176 10.65 11.85 -5.67
CA ALA A 176 10.17 10.84 -4.73
C ALA A 176 10.81 9.48 -5.01
N GLY A 177 11.21 8.79 -3.96
CA GLY A 177 11.92 7.50 -4.03
C GLY A 177 13.42 7.61 -3.81
N SER A 178 14.01 8.82 -3.87
CA SER A 178 15.41 9.05 -3.53
C SER A 178 15.62 9.07 -2.01
N PHE A 179 16.88 8.89 -1.57
CA PHE A 179 17.27 8.95 -0.17
C PHE A 179 18.25 10.10 0.07
N VAL A 180 18.08 10.81 1.18
CA VAL A 180 19.01 11.86 1.62
C VAL A 180 20.20 11.20 2.30
N VAL A 181 21.37 11.32 1.68
CA VAL A 181 22.64 10.83 2.19
C VAL A 181 23.26 11.82 3.17
N SER A 182 23.17 13.12 2.85
CA SER A 182 23.76 14.20 3.65
C SER A 182 22.99 15.50 3.42
N GLY A 183 23.03 16.37 4.43
CA GLY A 183 22.44 17.70 4.37
C GLY A 183 21.06 17.81 4.99
N SER A 184 20.49 19.03 4.90
CA SER A 184 19.14 19.37 5.33
C SER A 184 18.59 20.48 4.45
N ALA A 185 17.32 20.37 4.06
CA ALA A 185 16.67 21.32 3.19
C ALA A 185 15.16 21.39 3.40
N SER A 186 14.58 22.53 3.04
CA SER A 186 13.14 22.70 2.87
C SER A 186 12.80 22.65 1.38
N VAL A 187 11.78 21.87 1.06
CA VAL A 187 11.36 21.55 -0.31
C VAL A 187 9.88 21.83 -0.47
N ILE A 188 9.49 22.51 -1.54
CA ILE A 188 8.08 22.66 -1.89
C ILE A 188 7.59 21.42 -2.67
N ALA A 189 6.41 20.93 -2.32
CA ALA A 189 5.80 19.79 -2.99
C ALA A 189 5.19 20.22 -4.35
N ASP A 190 5.88 19.93 -5.45
CA ASP A 190 5.40 20.23 -6.81
C ASP A 190 4.44 19.16 -7.32
N LYS A 191 4.62 17.89 -6.87
CA LYS A 191 3.76 16.77 -7.24
C LYS A 191 3.56 15.83 -6.06
N VAL A 192 2.33 15.39 -5.88
CA VAL A 192 1.89 14.47 -4.83
C VAL A 192 1.08 13.32 -5.41
N GLY A 193 0.91 12.25 -4.65
CA GLY A 193 0.05 11.12 -5.03
C GLY A 193 0.48 10.42 -6.33
N GLU A 194 -0.45 10.20 -7.22
CA GLU A 194 -0.22 9.47 -8.49
C GLU A 194 0.58 10.30 -9.53
N SER A 195 0.67 11.62 -9.36
CA SER A 195 1.41 12.50 -10.26
C SER A 195 2.93 12.46 -10.05
N ARG A 196 3.42 11.81 -8.99
CA ARG A 196 4.85 11.65 -8.70
C ARG A 196 5.56 10.86 -9.79
N TYR A 197 6.82 11.19 -10.01
CA TYR A 197 7.65 10.56 -11.04
C TYR A 197 7.73 9.04 -10.89
N ILE A 198 7.93 8.54 -9.68
CA ILE A 198 8.00 7.09 -9.40
C ILE A 198 6.71 6.34 -9.76
N GLN A 199 5.54 6.98 -9.60
CA GLN A 199 4.25 6.39 -9.97
C GLN A 199 4.08 6.35 -11.50
N THR A 200 4.54 7.37 -12.20
CA THR A 200 4.50 7.39 -13.67
C THR A 200 5.44 6.34 -14.28
N LEU A 201 6.62 6.12 -13.69
CA LEU A 201 7.53 5.03 -14.08
C LEU A 201 6.88 3.66 -13.87
N SER A 202 6.31 3.42 -12.68
CA SER A 202 5.63 2.15 -12.36
C SER A 202 4.44 1.87 -13.27
N ALA A 203 3.69 2.89 -13.68
CA ALA A 203 2.58 2.75 -14.62
C ALA A 203 3.07 2.40 -16.03
N ARG A 204 4.23 2.93 -16.48
CA ARG A 204 4.84 2.60 -17.77
C ARG A 204 5.40 1.19 -17.81
N ALA A 205 5.97 0.69 -16.70
CA ALA A 205 6.52 -0.67 -16.60
C ALA A 205 5.44 -1.76 -16.56
N LYS A 206 4.18 -1.42 -16.31
CA LYS A 206 3.05 -2.36 -16.28
C LYS A 206 2.29 -2.47 -17.61
N LYS A 207 2.62 -1.64 -18.60
CA LYS A 207 2.12 -1.73 -19.97
C LYS A 207 3.05 -2.56 -20.85
#